data_cddca1486d9208d2e0b9c30e4404e319
#
_entry.id   cddca1486d9208d2e0b9c30e4404e319
#
_cell.length_a   1.000
_cell.length_b   1.000
_cell.length_c   1.000
_cell.angle_alpha   90.00
_cell.angle_beta   90.00
_cell.angle_gamma   90.00
#
_symmetry.space_group_name_H-M   'P 1'
#
loop_
_entity.id
_entity.type
_entity.pdbx_description
1 polymer ?
#
loop_
_entity_poly.entity_id
_entity_poly.type
_entity_poly.pdbx_seq_one_letter_code
_entity_poly.pdbx_strand_id
1 'polypeptide(L)' 'MAETIETPVWREDEQSKVESWRLHVLIEAGFPLPLAERLAASEADLHTCVQLVRNGCSPVTATEILL' A
#
# COMPACT_ATOMS: atom_id res chain seq x y z
N MET A 1 27.51 -9.34 -16.98
CA MET A 1 28.19 -10.01 -15.92
C MET A 1 27.50 -9.77 -14.63
N ALA A 2 27.89 -8.74 -13.93
CA ALA A 2 27.26 -8.43 -12.66
C ALA A 2 25.76 -8.22 -12.82
N GLU A 3 25.38 -7.71 -13.95
CA GLU A 3 23.97 -7.44 -14.19
C GLU A 3 23.11 -8.67 -14.07
N THR A 4 23.62 -9.79 -14.55
CA THR A 4 22.85 -11.02 -14.54
C THR A 4 22.51 -11.42 -13.14
N ILE A 5 23.44 -11.28 -12.22
CA ILE A 5 23.23 -11.66 -10.85
C ILE A 5 22.28 -10.71 -10.17
N GLU A 6 22.32 -9.45 -10.54
CA GLU A 6 21.52 -8.44 -9.88
C GLU A 6 20.06 -8.45 -10.28
N THR A 7 19.76 -9.07 -11.42
CA THR A 7 18.41 -9.03 -11.94
C THR A 7 17.36 -9.56 -10.94
N PRO A 8 17.54 -10.73 -10.32
CA PRO A 8 16.55 -11.22 -9.36
C PRO A 8 16.41 -10.29 -8.15
N VAL A 9 17.52 -9.75 -7.70
CA VAL A 9 17.48 -8.83 -6.57
C VAL A 9 16.71 -7.58 -6.93
N TRP A 10 16.84 -7.16 -8.16
CA TRP A 10 16.08 -6.03 -8.68
C TRP A 10 14.60 -6.17 -8.44
N ARG A 11 14.05 -7.32 -8.79
CA ARG A 11 12.61 -7.52 -8.68
C ARG A 11 12.15 -7.45 -7.24
N GLU A 12 12.92 -8.04 -6.36
CA GLU A 12 12.57 -8.00 -4.95
C GLU A 12 12.60 -6.57 -4.42
N ASP A 13 13.60 -5.82 -4.86
CA ASP A 13 13.69 -4.43 -4.46
C ASP A 13 12.51 -3.63 -4.95
N GLU A 14 12.10 -3.85 -6.18
CA GLU A 14 10.98 -3.12 -6.74
C GLU A 14 9.69 -3.40 -5.99
N GLN A 15 9.44 -4.67 -5.67
CA GLN A 15 8.25 -5.02 -4.92
C GLN A 15 8.26 -4.38 -3.55
N SER A 16 9.41 -4.41 -2.90
CA SER A 16 9.56 -3.81 -1.59
C SER A 16 9.26 -2.32 -1.65
N LYS A 17 9.75 -1.66 -2.66
CA LYS A 17 9.52 -0.22 -2.82
C LYS A 17 8.06 0.08 -3.08
N VAL A 18 7.40 -0.72 -3.88
CA VAL A 18 5.98 -0.53 -4.17
C VAL A 18 5.16 -0.68 -2.90
N GLU A 19 5.44 -1.72 -2.11
CA GLU A 19 4.71 -1.93 -0.87
C GLU A 19 4.97 -0.80 0.12
N SER A 20 6.20 -0.36 0.20
CA SER A 20 6.54 0.76 1.08
C SER A 20 5.83 2.04 0.66
N TRP A 21 5.78 2.28 -0.62
CA TRP A 21 5.11 3.46 -1.15
C TRP A 21 3.62 3.41 -0.86
N ARG A 22 2.99 2.25 -1.06
CA ARG A 22 1.58 2.10 -0.79
C ARG A 22 1.28 2.32 0.69
N LEU A 23 2.13 1.75 1.54
CA LEU A 23 1.97 1.92 2.97
C LEU A 23 2.07 3.40 3.35
N HIS A 24 3.05 4.08 2.79
CA HIS A 24 3.25 5.49 3.07
C HIS A 24 2.03 6.32 2.66
N VAL A 25 1.49 6.06 1.48
CA VAL A 25 0.31 6.78 0.99
C VAL A 25 -0.87 6.57 1.92
N LEU A 26 -1.07 5.34 2.38
CA LEU A 26 -2.19 5.03 3.28
C LEU A 26 -2.03 5.72 4.62
N ILE A 27 -0.83 5.72 5.16
CA ILE A 27 -0.57 6.39 6.45
C ILE A 27 -0.81 7.88 6.32
N GLU A 28 -0.37 8.47 5.21
CA GLU A 28 -0.57 9.89 4.99
C GLU A 28 -2.05 10.23 4.82
N ALA A 29 -2.82 9.32 4.30
CA ALA A 29 -4.26 9.52 4.17
C ALA A 29 -5.01 9.41 5.49
N GLY A 30 -4.35 8.87 6.53
CA GLY A 30 -4.96 8.78 7.85
C GLY A 30 -5.20 7.38 8.34
N PHE A 31 -4.75 6.36 7.62
CA PHE A 31 -4.93 4.97 8.05
C PHE A 31 -3.95 4.62 9.16
N PRO A 32 -4.42 3.98 10.25
CA PRO A 32 -3.50 3.47 11.27
C PRO A 32 -2.58 2.41 10.67
N LEU A 33 -1.42 2.25 11.26
CA LEU A 33 -0.42 1.34 10.74
C LEU A 33 -0.95 -0.08 10.49
N PRO A 34 -1.66 -0.71 11.43
CA PRO A 34 -2.15 -2.08 11.19
C PRO A 34 -3.07 -2.16 9.98
N LEU A 35 -3.95 -1.19 9.80
CA LEU A 35 -4.86 -1.18 8.66
C LEU A 35 -4.11 -0.87 7.37
N ALA A 36 -3.17 0.06 7.43
CA ALA A 36 -2.38 0.41 6.26
C ALA A 36 -1.58 -0.80 5.79
N GLU A 37 -1.04 -1.58 6.72
CA GLU A 37 -0.29 -2.77 6.35
C GLU A 37 -1.18 -3.80 5.66
N ARG A 38 -2.38 -3.99 6.18
CA ARG A 38 -3.31 -4.94 5.56
C ARG A 38 -3.69 -4.51 4.15
N LEU A 39 -3.98 -3.24 3.97
CA LEU A 39 -4.35 -2.72 2.66
C LEU A 39 -3.18 -2.73 1.71
N ALA A 40 -1.99 -2.42 2.17
CA ALA A 40 -0.81 -2.43 1.32
C ALA A 40 -0.48 -3.84 0.84
N ALA A 41 -0.75 -4.84 1.67
CA ALA A 41 -0.49 -6.23 1.29
C ALA A 41 -1.60 -6.81 0.42
N SER A 42 -2.76 -6.17 0.37
CA SER A 42 -3.88 -6.64 -0.44
C SER A 42 -3.82 -5.97 -1.81
N GLU A 43 -4.77 -6.33 -2.67
CA GLU A 43 -4.87 -5.72 -3.98
C GLU A 43 -5.82 -4.53 -3.98
N ALA A 44 -6.11 -3.98 -2.82
CA ALA A 44 -7.00 -2.85 -2.71
C ALA A 44 -6.47 -1.65 -3.48
N ASP A 45 -7.38 -0.92 -4.10
CA ASP A 45 -7.04 0.23 -4.91
C ASP A 45 -6.74 1.42 -4.00
N LEU A 46 -5.51 1.91 -4.06
CA LEU A 46 -5.10 3.05 -3.24
C LEU A 46 -5.95 4.28 -3.49
N HIS A 47 -6.28 4.51 -4.75
CA HIS A 47 -7.10 5.67 -5.09
C HIS A 47 -8.43 5.62 -4.37
N THR A 48 -9.07 4.46 -4.39
CA THR A 48 -10.34 4.27 -3.70
C THR A 48 -10.20 4.44 -2.20
N CYS A 49 -9.12 3.91 -1.63
CA CYS A 49 -8.86 4.08 -0.21
C CYS A 49 -8.82 5.55 0.17
N VAL A 50 -8.06 6.33 -0.58
CA VAL A 50 -7.88 7.75 -0.29
C VAL A 50 -9.19 8.49 -0.48
N GLN A 51 -9.92 8.16 -1.53
CA GLN A 51 -11.18 8.83 -1.82
C GLN A 51 -12.22 8.59 -0.72
N LEU A 52 -12.29 7.36 -0.22
CA LEU A 52 -13.23 7.06 0.86
C LEU A 52 -12.95 7.91 2.09
N VAL A 53 -11.69 8.02 2.46
CA VAL A 53 -11.33 8.81 3.63
C VAL A 53 -11.59 10.29 3.38
N ARG A 54 -11.28 10.76 2.18
CA ARG A 54 -11.54 12.16 1.84
C ARG A 54 -13.01 12.52 1.88
N ASN A 55 -13.86 11.55 1.58
CA ASN A 55 -15.30 11.75 1.61
C ASN A 55 -15.90 11.60 2.99
N GLY A 56 -15.07 11.46 4.01
CA GLY A 56 -15.52 11.42 5.39
C GLY A 56 -15.67 10.04 5.96
N CYS A 57 -15.28 9.02 5.21
CA CYS A 57 -15.33 7.65 5.70
C CYS A 57 -14.17 7.43 6.67
N SER A 58 -14.43 6.74 7.78
CA SER A 58 -13.35 6.47 8.70
C SER A 58 -12.41 5.42 8.09
N PRO A 59 -11.13 5.44 8.47
CA PRO A 59 -10.19 4.44 7.94
C PRO A 59 -10.62 3.01 8.21
N VAL A 60 -11.20 2.76 9.39
CA VAL A 60 -11.68 1.41 9.71
C VAL A 60 -12.78 0.99 8.75
N THR A 61 -13.76 1.87 8.54
CA THR A 61 -14.86 1.57 7.64
C THR A 61 -14.37 1.39 6.22
N ALA A 62 -13.46 2.25 5.76
CA ALA A 62 -12.90 2.12 4.43
C ALA A 62 -12.20 0.78 4.26
N THR A 63 -11.46 0.34 5.28
CA THR A 63 -10.78 -0.94 5.23
C THR A 63 -11.80 -2.07 5.13
N GLU A 64 -12.88 -2.01 5.89
CA GLU A 64 -13.90 -3.04 5.85
C GLU A 64 -14.58 -3.13 4.48
N ILE A 65 -14.80 -1.99 3.85
CA ILE A 65 -15.40 -1.97 2.52
C ILE A 65 -14.49 -2.62 1.50
N LEU A 66 -13.19 -2.37 1.60
CA LEU A 66 -12.23 -2.81 0.59
C LEU A 66 -11.70 -4.20 0.84
N LEU A 67 -11.78 -4.71 2.01
CA LEU A 67 -11.36 -6.05 2.35
C LEU A 67 -12.56 -6.93 2.64
#